data_74fb23a827208e5cc916eda2ec44e48f
#
_entry.id   74fb23a827208e5cc916eda2ec44e48f
#
_cell.length_a   1.000
_cell.length_b   1.000
_cell.length_c   1.000
_cell.angle_alpha   90.00
_cell.angle_beta   90.00
_cell.angle_gamma   90.00
#
_symmetry.space_group_name_H-M   'P 1'
#
loop_
_entity.id
_entity.type
_entity.pdbx_description
1 polymer ?
#
loop_
_entity_poly.entity_id
_entity_poly.type
_entity_poly.pdbx_seq_one_letter_code
_entity_poly.pdbx_strand_id
1 'polypeptide(L)'
;MNNKLITILFLLIAPSIIADDQQTGIDALLDGLHQDAHDANFKTYFARYASDAIFLGTDKTERWTIEEFKEYAKPAFADGHGWTYTVVERNWEGEGNTRWFDEILFNEKLGHCRGTGVVEFKDGQWKIAHYALTMLVPNEIAADVGSQTQEADKL
;
A
#
# COMPACT_ATOMS: atom_id res chain seq x y z
N MET A 1 57.98 12.37 31.81
CA MET A 1 57.30 11.67 30.67
C MET A 1 55.81 11.61 30.99
N ASN A 2 55.02 12.50 30.40
CA ASN A 2 53.55 12.56 30.62
C ASN A 2 52.80 11.76 29.54
N ASN A 3 52.33 10.59 29.89
CA ASN A 3 51.41 9.83 29.03
C ASN A 3 50.01 10.45 29.11
N LYS A 4 49.57 11.13 28.08
CA LYS A 4 48.17 11.54 27.90
C LYS A 4 47.40 10.37 27.35
N LEU A 5 46.53 9.80 28.16
CA LEU A 5 45.53 8.80 27.74
C LEU A 5 44.46 9.52 26.91
N ILE A 6 44.38 9.21 25.62
CA ILE A 6 43.29 9.71 24.75
C ILE A 6 42.14 8.70 24.87
N THR A 7 41.10 9.07 25.59
CA THR A 7 39.86 8.30 25.63
C THR A 7 39.05 8.60 24.38
N ILE A 8 38.98 7.66 23.44
CA ILE A 8 38.11 7.76 22.28
C ILE A 8 36.71 7.30 22.70
N LEU A 9 35.78 8.27 22.79
CA LEU A 9 34.36 8.01 23.04
C LEU A 9 33.73 7.58 21.75
N PHE A 10 33.45 6.28 21.56
CA PHE A 10 32.62 5.78 20.48
C PHE A 10 31.15 6.13 20.78
N LEU A 11 30.60 7.10 20.05
CA LEU A 11 29.20 7.41 20.10
C LEU A 11 28.45 6.31 19.30
N LEU A 12 27.88 5.34 19.99
CA LEU A 12 26.98 4.37 19.44
C LEU A 12 25.67 5.11 19.10
N ILE A 13 25.51 5.54 17.84
CA ILE A 13 24.22 6.04 17.33
C ILE A 13 23.30 4.83 17.24
N ALA A 14 22.25 4.82 18.07
CA ALA A 14 21.32 3.72 18.16
C ALA A 14 20.53 3.56 16.84
N PRO A 15 20.36 2.34 16.33
CA PRO A 15 19.62 2.07 15.08
C PRO A 15 18.13 2.41 15.15
N SER A 16 17.59 2.69 16.32
CA SER A 16 16.16 2.95 16.57
C SER A 16 15.62 4.21 15.88
N ILE A 17 16.41 5.25 15.72
CA ILE A 17 15.93 6.52 15.13
C ILE A 17 15.71 6.40 13.64
N ILE A 18 16.54 5.64 12.94
CA ILE A 18 16.42 5.46 11.48
C ILE A 18 15.20 4.57 11.12
N ALA A 19 14.91 3.57 11.94
CA ALA A 19 13.77 2.69 11.74
C ALA A 19 12.42 3.43 11.91
N ASP A 20 12.32 4.31 12.88
CA ASP A 20 11.13 5.11 13.17
C ASP A 20 10.82 6.12 12.03
N ASP A 21 11.86 6.77 11.49
CA ASP A 21 11.72 7.71 10.37
C ASP A 21 11.30 7.00 9.07
N GLN A 22 11.79 5.80 8.81
CA GLN A 22 11.37 5.00 7.66
C GLN A 22 9.93 4.53 7.77
N GLN A 23 9.50 4.08 8.95
CA GLN A 23 8.12 3.69 9.22
C GLN A 23 7.16 4.85 8.99
N THR A 24 7.45 6.01 9.55
CA THR A 24 6.67 7.23 9.37
C THR A 24 6.54 7.61 7.89
N GLY A 25 7.61 7.45 7.09
CA GLY A 25 7.58 7.73 5.65
C GLY A 25 6.67 6.80 4.87
N ILE A 26 6.61 5.51 5.25
CA ILE A 26 5.75 4.52 4.60
C ILE A 26 4.28 4.72 4.99
N ASP A 27 3.99 4.98 6.27
CA ASP A 27 2.63 5.30 6.71
C ASP A 27 2.08 6.53 6.00
N ALA A 28 2.87 7.60 5.88
CA ALA A 28 2.50 8.80 5.14
C ALA A 28 2.26 8.53 3.63
N LEU A 29 3.01 7.58 3.03
CA LEU A 29 2.78 7.17 1.63
C LEU A 29 1.40 6.56 1.45
N LEU A 30 1.01 5.61 2.31
CA LEU A 30 -0.28 4.90 2.19
C LEU A 30 -1.47 5.75 2.68
N ASP A 31 -1.32 6.53 3.73
CA ASP A 31 -2.36 7.48 4.15
C ASP A 31 -2.67 8.48 3.04
N GLY A 32 -1.61 8.99 2.41
CA GLY A 32 -1.76 9.85 1.26
C GLY A 32 -2.37 9.14 0.05
N LEU A 33 -2.10 7.85 -0.18
CA LEU A 33 -2.74 7.07 -1.24
C LEU A 33 -4.26 7.05 -1.06
N HIS A 34 -4.73 6.72 0.15
CA HIS A 34 -6.17 6.66 0.44
C HIS A 34 -6.81 8.04 0.39
N GLN A 35 -6.13 9.08 0.88
CA GLN A 35 -6.63 10.45 0.82
C GLN A 35 -6.73 10.96 -0.62
N ASP A 36 -5.69 10.74 -1.46
CA ASP A 36 -5.72 11.14 -2.87
C ASP A 36 -6.80 10.40 -3.66
N ALA A 37 -7.09 9.13 -3.32
CA ALA A 37 -8.19 8.39 -3.91
C ALA A 37 -9.55 8.97 -3.50
N HIS A 38 -9.74 9.28 -2.21
CA HIS A 38 -10.96 9.91 -1.69
C HIS A 38 -11.23 11.26 -2.36
N ASP A 39 -10.20 12.08 -2.50
CA ASP A 39 -10.29 13.43 -3.05
C ASP A 39 -10.26 13.46 -4.60
N ALA A 40 -10.22 12.30 -5.24
CA ALA A 40 -10.06 12.15 -6.69
C ALA A 40 -8.83 12.88 -7.25
N ASN A 41 -7.75 12.96 -6.49
CA ASN A 41 -6.48 13.59 -6.87
C ASN A 41 -5.64 12.70 -7.78
N PHE A 42 -6.06 12.49 -9.02
CA PHE A 42 -5.47 11.55 -9.97
C PHE A 42 -3.95 11.63 -10.05
N LYS A 43 -3.39 12.83 -10.25
CA LYS A 43 -1.95 13.01 -10.44
C LYS A 43 -1.13 12.59 -9.23
N THR A 44 -1.53 12.99 -8.02
CA THR A 44 -0.81 12.68 -6.78
C THR A 44 -1.00 11.24 -6.37
N TYR A 45 -2.20 10.67 -6.57
CA TYR A 45 -2.48 9.25 -6.38
C TYR A 45 -1.50 8.38 -7.15
N PHE A 46 -1.38 8.58 -8.46
CA PHE A 46 -0.50 7.78 -9.31
C PHE A 46 0.99 8.11 -9.14
N ALA A 47 1.33 9.30 -8.65
CA ALA A 47 2.71 9.63 -8.30
C ALA A 47 3.25 8.84 -7.10
N ARG A 48 2.40 8.17 -6.31
CA ARG A 48 2.81 7.31 -5.20
C ARG A 48 3.31 5.94 -5.64
N TYR A 49 2.95 5.52 -6.85
CA TYR A 49 3.40 4.26 -7.43
C TYR A 49 4.77 4.40 -8.12
N ALA A 50 5.54 3.31 -8.13
CA ALA A 50 6.67 3.16 -9.02
C ALA A 50 6.20 3.07 -10.48
N SER A 51 7.03 3.46 -11.43
CA SER A 51 6.66 3.45 -12.87
C SER A 51 6.42 2.04 -13.42
N ASP A 52 6.99 1.03 -12.77
CA ASP A 52 6.89 -0.40 -13.10
C ASP A 52 5.98 -1.16 -12.13
N ALA A 53 5.19 -0.44 -11.32
CA ALA A 53 4.30 -1.04 -10.35
C ALA A 53 3.20 -1.89 -11.00
N ILE A 54 2.78 -2.92 -10.25
CA ILE A 54 1.63 -3.78 -10.61
C ILE A 54 0.53 -3.58 -9.59
N PHE A 55 -0.69 -3.36 -10.07
CA PHE A 55 -1.89 -3.32 -9.27
C PHE A 55 -2.78 -4.54 -9.56
N LEU A 56 -3.26 -5.20 -8.51
CA LEU A 56 -4.27 -6.25 -8.57
C LEU A 56 -5.56 -5.73 -7.96
N GLY A 57 -6.63 -5.71 -8.75
CA GLY A 57 -7.96 -5.36 -8.27
C GLY A 57 -8.69 -6.55 -7.66
N THR A 58 -9.98 -6.38 -7.40
CA THR A 58 -10.82 -7.39 -6.73
C THR A 58 -11.34 -8.49 -7.66
N ASP A 59 -11.26 -8.28 -8.97
CA ASP A 59 -11.61 -9.29 -9.98
C ASP A 59 -10.38 -10.04 -10.49
N LYS A 60 -10.54 -11.33 -10.80
CA LYS A 60 -9.45 -12.19 -11.28
C LYS A 60 -8.76 -11.72 -12.55
N THR A 61 -9.42 -10.87 -13.34
CA THR A 61 -8.87 -10.29 -14.58
C THR A 61 -8.14 -8.97 -14.35
N GLU A 62 -8.27 -8.40 -13.18
CA GLU A 62 -7.73 -7.08 -12.83
C GLU A 62 -6.27 -7.17 -12.38
N ARG A 63 -5.39 -7.49 -13.31
CA ARG A 63 -3.94 -7.40 -13.15
C ARG A 63 -3.39 -6.39 -14.13
N TRP A 64 -3.06 -5.21 -13.63
CA TRP A 64 -2.68 -4.06 -14.43
C TRP A 64 -1.25 -3.60 -14.16
N THR A 65 -0.56 -3.22 -15.22
CA THR A 65 0.54 -2.26 -15.13
C THR A 65 0.01 -0.93 -14.64
N ILE A 66 0.89 -0.06 -14.14
CA ILE A 66 0.43 1.24 -13.64
C ILE A 66 -0.21 2.11 -14.73
N GLU A 67 0.20 1.95 -15.97
CA GLU A 67 -0.39 2.70 -17.10
C GLU A 67 -1.80 2.19 -17.44
N GLU A 68 -2.03 0.88 -17.45
CA GLU A 68 -3.37 0.30 -17.60
C GLU A 68 -4.29 0.69 -16.46
N PHE A 69 -3.78 0.70 -15.23
CA PHE A 69 -4.55 1.14 -14.06
C PHE A 69 -4.92 2.62 -14.13
N LYS A 70 -4.05 3.49 -14.65
CA LYS A 70 -4.38 4.90 -14.92
C LYS A 70 -5.56 5.02 -15.88
N GLU A 71 -5.55 4.26 -16.97
CA GLU A 71 -6.64 4.31 -17.96
C GLU A 71 -7.97 3.83 -17.33
N TYR A 72 -7.95 2.77 -16.55
CA TYR A 72 -9.11 2.30 -15.80
C TYR A 72 -9.67 3.35 -14.82
N ALA A 73 -8.79 4.02 -14.08
CA ALA A 73 -9.17 4.97 -13.04
C ALA A 73 -9.65 6.33 -13.58
N LYS A 74 -9.20 6.74 -14.77
CA LYS A 74 -9.48 8.07 -15.33
C LYS A 74 -10.95 8.50 -15.26
N PRO A 75 -11.94 7.68 -15.67
CA PRO A 75 -13.33 8.10 -15.64
C PRO A 75 -13.82 8.45 -14.22
N ALA A 76 -13.52 7.59 -13.25
CA ALA A 76 -13.94 7.78 -11.86
C ALA A 76 -13.33 9.04 -11.25
N PHE A 77 -12.03 9.27 -11.46
CA PHE A 77 -11.36 10.47 -10.95
C PHE A 77 -11.79 11.75 -11.68
N ALA A 78 -12.09 11.68 -12.98
CA ALA A 78 -12.57 12.84 -13.76
C ALA A 78 -13.93 13.34 -13.27
N ASP A 79 -14.79 12.43 -12.82
CA ASP A 79 -16.10 12.76 -12.25
C ASP A 79 -16.03 13.23 -10.79
N GLY A 80 -14.81 13.38 -10.24
CA GLY A 80 -14.59 13.74 -8.83
C GLY A 80 -14.95 12.65 -7.84
N HIS A 81 -15.08 11.42 -8.31
CA HIS A 81 -15.45 10.24 -7.53
C HIS A 81 -14.33 9.19 -7.63
N GLY A 82 -13.31 9.32 -6.81
CA GLY A 82 -12.37 8.22 -6.60
C GLY A 82 -13.01 7.11 -5.75
N TRP A 83 -12.23 6.43 -4.97
CA TRP A 83 -12.71 5.40 -4.05
C TRP A 83 -12.30 5.72 -2.62
N THR A 84 -13.18 5.43 -1.68
CA THR A 84 -12.98 5.70 -0.27
C THR A 84 -12.77 4.42 0.49
N TYR A 85 -11.60 4.31 1.12
CA TYR A 85 -11.27 3.25 2.05
C TYR A 85 -10.85 3.85 3.38
N THR A 86 -11.43 3.36 4.48
CA THR A 86 -11.01 3.70 5.84
C THR A 86 -10.06 2.62 6.34
N VAL A 87 -8.86 3.00 6.74
CA VAL A 87 -7.88 2.08 7.32
C VAL A 87 -8.35 1.70 8.73
N VAL A 88 -8.51 0.40 8.98
CA VAL A 88 -8.87 -0.17 10.29
C VAL A 88 -7.62 -0.62 11.02
N GLU A 89 -6.68 -1.24 10.30
CA GLU A 89 -5.42 -1.77 10.81
C GLU A 89 -4.38 -1.77 9.70
N ARG A 90 -3.11 -1.59 10.06
CA ARG A 90 -1.97 -1.70 9.12
C ARG A 90 -0.79 -2.34 9.81
N ASN A 91 -0.16 -3.29 9.14
CA ASN A 91 1.02 -3.99 9.60
C ASN A 91 2.13 -3.88 8.56
N TRP A 92 3.38 -3.84 9.04
CA TRP A 92 4.59 -3.70 8.23
C TRP A 92 5.59 -4.78 8.55
N GLU A 93 6.27 -5.27 7.52
CA GLU A 93 7.36 -6.22 7.64
C GLU A 93 8.50 -5.87 6.67
N GLY A 94 9.64 -6.50 6.87
CA GLY A 94 10.83 -6.36 6.04
C GLY A 94 11.85 -5.36 6.58
N GLU A 95 12.99 -5.25 5.88
CA GLU A 95 14.13 -4.41 6.27
C GLU A 95 14.74 -3.70 5.05
N GLY A 96 15.51 -2.63 5.30
CA GLY A 96 16.22 -1.87 4.26
C GLY A 96 15.25 -1.13 3.34
N ASN A 97 15.51 -1.16 2.05
CA ASN A 97 14.81 -0.37 1.03
C ASN A 97 13.57 -1.07 0.46
N THR A 98 13.20 -2.24 0.94
CA THR A 98 12.01 -2.96 0.52
C THR A 98 11.22 -3.38 1.75
N ARG A 99 9.94 -3.03 1.78
CA ARG A 99 9.00 -3.39 2.82
C ARG A 99 7.75 -3.98 2.17
N TRP A 100 7.07 -4.84 2.90
CA TRP A 100 5.72 -5.27 2.55
C TRP A 100 4.76 -4.95 3.68
N PHE A 101 3.49 -4.84 3.34
CA PHE A 101 2.44 -4.48 4.27
C PHE A 101 1.16 -5.25 4.02
N ASP A 102 0.32 -5.29 5.03
CA ASP A 102 -1.09 -5.57 4.88
C ASP A 102 -1.93 -4.53 5.63
N GLU A 103 -3.10 -4.23 5.08
CA GLU A 103 -4.08 -3.34 5.67
C GLU A 103 -5.44 -4.03 5.75
N ILE A 104 -6.15 -3.85 6.86
CA ILE A 104 -7.60 -4.05 6.90
C ILE A 104 -8.24 -2.72 6.59
N LEU A 105 -9.05 -2.72 5.55
CA LEU A 105 -9.76 -1.56 5.03
C LEU A 105 -11.26 -1.75 5.13
N PHE A 106 -12.00 -0.66 5.28
CA PHE A 106 -13.46 -0.68 5.17
C PHE A 106 -13.89 0.22 4.02
N ASN A 107 -14.81 -0.29 3.20
CA ASN A 107 -15.48 0.43 2.12
C ASN A 107 -16.99 0.21 2.24
N GLU A 108 -17.78 1.26 2.10
CA GLU A 108 -19.25 1.17 2.30
C GLU A 108 -19.95 0.21 1.33
N LYS A 109 -19.41 0.05 0.11
CA LYS A 109 -20.00 -0.82 -0.92
C LYS A 109 -19.49 -2.27 -0.81
N LEU A 110 -18.22 -2.47 -0.50
CA LEU A 110 -17.54 -3.78 -0.53
C LEU A 110 -17.40 -4.42 0.85
N GLY A 111 -17.69 -3.69 1.93
CA GLY A 111 -17.43 -4.14 3.29
C GLY A 111 -15.93 -4.13 3.62
N HIS A 112 -15.48 -5.10 4.40
CA HIS A 112 -14.07 -5.21 4.73
C HIS A 112 -13.27 -5.74 3.55
N CYS A 113 -12.14 -5.09 3.30
CA CYS A 113 -11.16 -5.48 2.29
C CYS A 113 -9.78 -5.65 2.94
N ARG A 114 -8.89 -6.30 2.24
CA ARG A 114 -7.47 -6.33 2.56
C ARG A 114 -6.68 -5.70 1.43
N GLY A 115 -5.90 -4.66 1.74
CA GLY A 115 -4.81 -4.20 0.91
C GLY A 115 -3.54 -4.93 1.32
N THR A 116 -2.79 -5.45 0.36
CA THR A 116 -1.44 -5.96 0.58
C THR A 116 -0.51 -5.38 -0.46
N GLY A 117 0.74 -5.17 -0.11
CA GLY A 117 1.64 -4.63 -1.10
C GLY A 117 3.10 -4.62 -0.70
N VAL A 118 3.91 -4.14 -1.65
CA VAL A 118 5.34 -3.93 -1.50
C VAL A 118 5.65 -2.48 -1.78
N VAL A 119 6.45 -1.87 -0.94
CA VAL A 119 7.02 -0.53 -1.15
C VAL A 119 8.52 -0.60 -1.25
N GLU A 120 9.10 0.25 -2.10
CA GLU A 120 10.54 0.37 -2.31
C GLU A 120 10.99 1.81 -2.11
N PHE A 121 12.14 1.96 -1.45
CA PHE A 121 12.81 3.26 -1.32
C PHE A 121 13.75 3.48 -2.50
N LYS A 122 13.40 4.41 -3.38
CA LYS A 122 14.17 4.78 -4.57
C LYS A 122 14.26 6.31 -4.67
N ASP A 123 15.42 6.82 -5.01
CA ASP A 123 15.66 8.26 -5.24
C ASP A 123 15.18 9.16 -4.08
N GLY A 124 15.39 8.71 -2.84
CA GLY A 124 15.07 9.46 -1.65
C GLY A 124 13.58 9.45 -1.24
N GLN A 125 12.75 8.57 -1.83
CA GLN A 125 11.34 8.47 -1.49
C GLN A 125 10.82 7.03 -1.56
N TRP A 126 9.82 6.72 -0.73
CA TRP A 126 9.08 5.48 -0.81
C TRP A 126 8.09 5.51 -1.97
N LYS A 127 7.99 4.38 -2.70
CA LYS A 127 7.04 4.16 -3.80
C LYS A 127 6.39 2.79 -3.65
N ILE A 128 5.12 2.71 -4.03
CA ILE A 128 4.40 1.43 -4.12
C ILE A 128 4.86 0.70 -5.38
N ALA A 129 5.49 -0.46 -5.22
CA ALA A 129 5.91 -1.33 -6.31
C ALA A 129 4.87 -2.40 -6.65
N HIS A 130 4.07 -2.78 -5.66
CA HIS A 130 2.97 -3.72 -5.83
C HIS A 130 1.84 -3.41 -4.85
N TYR A 131 0.60 -3.50 -5.31
CA TYR A 131 -0.59 -3.41 -4.47
C TYR A 131 -1.65 -4.42 -4.93
N ALA A 132 -2.21 -5.16 -3.99
CA ALA A 132 -3.34 -6.06 -4.24
C ALA A 132 -4.49 -5.73 -3.28
N LEU A 133 -5.68 -5.57 -3.84
CA LEU A 133 -6.91 -5.35 -3.08
C LEU A 133 -7.79 -6.60 -3.14
N THR A 134 -8.23 -7.10 -1.99
CA THR A 134 -9.06 -8.30 -1.90
C THR A 134 -10.24 -8.04 -0.98
N MET A 135 -11.45 -8.42 -1.40
CA MET A 135 -12.61 -8.44 -0.51
C MET A 135 -12.45 -9.55 0.54
N LEU A 136 -12.77 -9.25 1.80
CA LEU A 136 -12.73 -10.23 2.88
C LEU A 136 -14.11 -10.86 3.07
N VAL A 137 -14.16 -12.17 2.88
CA VAL A 137 -15.40 -12.95 3.03
C VAL A 137 -15.37 -13.65 4.38
N PRO A 138 -16.39 -13.46 5.26
CA PRO A 138 -16.53 -14.23 6.48
C PRO A 138 -16.61 -15.74 6.20
N ASN A 139 -15.95 -16.56 7.03
CA ASN A 139 -15.88 -18.00 6.85
C ASN A 139 -17.27 -18.66 6.80
N GLU A 140 -18.25 -18.09 7.53
CA GLU A 140 -19.62 -18.60 7.64
C GLU A 140 -20.37 -18.59 6.30
N ILE A 141 -20.01 -17.68 5.37
CA ILE A 141 -20.65 -17.55 4.05
C ILE A 141 -19.70 -17.86 2.89
N ALA A 142 -18.47 -18.27 3.18
CA ALA A 142 -17.43 -18.45 2.13
C ALA A 142 -17.84 -19.50 1.08
N ALA A 143 -18.53 -20.58 1.49
CA ALA A 143 -19.00 -21.61 0.57
C ALA A 143 -20.08 -21.09 -0.40
N ASP A 144 -20.99 -20.26 0.10
CA ASP A 144 -22.07 -19.67 -0.70
C ASP A 144 -21.50 -18.65 -1.70
N VAL A 145 -20.58 -17.80 -1.26
CA VAL A 145 -19.86 -16.86 -2.14
C VAL A 145 -19.06 -17.62 -3.18
N GLY A 146 -18.35 -18.69 -2.81
CA GLY A 146 -17.62 -19.54 -3.75
C GLY A 146 -18.53 -20.15 -4.82
N SER A 147 -19.72 -20.57 -4.46
CA SER A 147 -20.71 -21.08 -5.43
C SER A 147 -21.18 -19.99 -6.39
N GLN A 148 -21.46 -18.77 -5.89
CA GLN A 148 -21.88 -17.65 -6.72
C GLN A 148 -20.80 -17.20 -7.70
N THR A 149 -19.54 -17.15 -7.26
CA THR A 149 -18.41 -16.80 -8.16
C THR A 149 -18.21 -17.85 -9.25
N GLN A 150 -18.34 -19.15 -8.94
CA GLN A 150 -18.27 -20.23 -9.93
C GLN A 150 -19.40 -20.15 -10.96
N GLU A 151 -20.60 -19.76 -10.56
CA GLU A 151 -21.70 -19.55 -11.50
C GLU A 151 -21.46 -18.31 -12.38
N ALA A 152 -20.98 -17.22 -11.82
CA ALA A 152 -20.63 -16.01 -12.57
C ALA A 152 -19.54 -16.25 -13.62
N ASP A 153 -18.59 -17.13 -13.32
CA ASP A 153 -17.50 -17.51 -14.25
C ASP A 153 -17.97 -18.31 -15.49
N LYS A 154 -19.21 -18.80 -15.51
CA LYS A 154 -19.80 -19.54 -16.64
C LYS A 154 -20.51 -18.63 -17.65
N LEU A 155 -20.71 -17.35 -17.31
CA LEU A 155 -21.39 -16.35 -18.14
C LEU A 155 -20.40 -15.63 -19.05
#